data_18d98079013976d687049b0fe6913122
#
_entry.id   18d98079013976d687049b0fe6913122
#
_cell.length_a   1.000
_cell.length_b   1.000
_cell.length_c   1.000
_cell.angle_alpha   90.00
_cell.angle_beta   90.00
_cell.angle_gamma   90.00
#
_symmetry.space_group_name_H-M   'P 1'
#
loop_
_entity.id
_entity.type
_entity.pdbx_description
1 polymer ?
#
loop_
_entity_poly.entity_id
_entity_poly.type
_entity_poly.pdbx_seq_one_letter_code
_entity_poly.pdbx_strand_id
1 'polypeptide(L)'
;MTFSLLHATDFADRLLYKIIPPLKAGMIVLADRYAYTAFARDATRGVDRQWVRELYSFAVRPDLALYFRVPIDVSVDRLMARRVKLKFYEAGMDLGWSTNPVESFRMFQGKVLNEYDHLVNEFGMDVVDARGSITEQQRTVRTLIAPFVQTGRGDVAVGEMTNDESV
;
A
#
# COMPACT_ATOMS: atom_id res chain seq x y z
N MET A 1 14.80 8.76 -5.23
CA MET A 1 13.99 9.95 -5.62
C MET A 1 13.33 9.82 -6.98
N THR A 2 14.03 9.61 -8.10
CA THR A 2 13.40 9.54 -9.45
C THR A 2 12.25 8.54 -9.55
N PHE A 3 12.43 7.31 -9.03
CA PHE A 3 11.36 6.31 -9.01
C PHE A 3 10.16 6.74 -8.17
N SER A 4 10.38 7.41 -7.04
CA SER A 4 9.29 7.91 -6.19
C SER A 4 8.44 8.94 -6.94
N LEU A 5 9.07 9.85 -7.67
CA LEU A 5 8.38 10.85 -8.50
C LEU A 5 7.58 10.20 -9.63
N LEU A 6 8.17 9.25 -10.36
CA LEU A 6 7.46 8.53 -11.44
C LEU A 6 6.24 7.77 -10.90
N HIS A 7 6.38 7.10 -9.77
CA HIS A 7 5.27 6.39 -9.15
C HIS A 7 4.20 7.34 -8.59
N ALA A 8 4.59 8.50 -8.06
CA ALA A 8 3.63 9.50 -7.60
C ALA A 8 2.84 10.10 -8.76
N THR A 9 3.49 10.33 -9.90
CA THR A 9 2.83 10.79 -11.14
C THR A 9 1.82 9.76 -11.64
N ASP A 10 2.21 8.48 -11.74
CA ASP A 10 1.29 7.39 -12.12
C ASP A 10 0.12 7.26 -11.11
N PHE A 11 0.42 7.42 -9.82
CA PHE A 11 -0.62 7.40 -8.80
C PHE A 11 -1.58 8.59 -8.91
N ALA A 12 -1.09 9.79 -9.20
CA ALA A 12 -1.92 10.98 -9.41
C ALA A 12 -2.88 10.79 -10.61
N ASP A 13 -2.38 10.23 -11.71
CA ASP A 13 -3.22 9.90 -12.88
C ASP A 13 -4.33 8.91 -12.50
N ARG A 14 -3.98 7.82 -11.82
CA ARG A 14 -4.97 6.83 -11.37
C ARG A 14 -5.97 7.42 -10.37
N LEU A 15 -5.53 8.28 -9.47
CA LEU A 15 -6.40 8.94 -8.51
C LEU A 15 -7.45 9.80 -9.23
N LEU A 16 -7.00 10.65 -10.16
CA LEU A 16 -7.87 11.59 -10.88
C LEU A 16 -8.86 10.89 -11.82
N TYR A 17 -8.42 9.85 -12.54
CA TYR A 17 -9.21 9.26 -13.61
C TYR A 17 -9.87 7.92 -13.27
N LYS A 18 -9.41 7.22 -12.23
CA LYS A 18 -9.93 5.88 -11.89
C LYS A 18 -10.52 5.77 -10.50
N ILE A 19 -10.10 6.63 -9.54
CA ILE A 19 -10.53 6.54 -8.14
C ILE A 19 -11.57 7.63 -7.82
N ILE A 20 -11.25 8.89 -8.04
CA ILE A 20 -12.14 10.01 -7.69
C ILE A 20 -13.49 9.97 -8.42
N PRO A 21 -13.57 9.74 -9.76
CA PRO A 21 -14.86 9.76 -10.44
C PRO A 21 -15.86 8.72 -9.92
N PRO A 22 -15.52 7.43 -9.72
CA PRO A 22 -16.46 6.48 -9.16
C PRO A 22 -16.81 6.78 -7.69
N LEU A 23 -15.86 7.29 -6.87
CA LEU A 23 -16.18 7.74 -5.52
C LEU A 23 -17.22 8.88 -5.52
N LYS A 24 -17.04 9.89 -6.39
CA LYS A 24 -18.03 10.98 -6.56
C LYS A 24 -19.39 10.49 -7.04
N ALA A 25 -19.44 9.35 -7.74
CA ALA A 25 -20.68 8.69 -8.16
C ALA A 25 -21.30 7.80 -7.06
N GLY A 26 -20.75 7.80 -5.84
CA GLY A 26 -21.24 6.99 -4.73
C GLY A 26 -20.88 5.50 -4.82
N MET A 27 -19.89 5.16 -5.63
CA MET A 27 -19.43 3.77 -5.79
C MET A 27 -18.36 3.43 -4.75
N ILE A 28 -18.30 2.15 -4.38
CA ILE A 28 -17.20 1.61 -3.58
C ILE A 28 -16.00 1.36 -4.50
N VAL A 29 -14.84 1.87 -4.14
CA VAL A 29 -13.59 1.67 -4.87
C VAL A 29 -12.65 0.78 -4.04
N LEU A 30 -12.22 -0.31 -4.63
CA LEU A 30 -11.19 -1.19 -4.06
C LEU A 30 -9.87 -0.91 -4.77
N ALA A 31 -8.88 -0.41 -4.02
CA ALA A 31 -7.55 -0.13 -4.54
C ALA A 31 -6.55 -1.17 -4.02
N ASP A 32 -6.03 -2.00 -4.92
CA ASP A 32 -4.88 -2.85 -4.61
C ASP A 32 -3.60 -2.02 -4.70
N ARG A 33 -2.87 -1.94 -3.60
CA ARG A 33 -1.69 -1.09 -3.41
C ARG A 33 -1.99 0.41 -3.56
N TYR A 34 -2.12 1.07 -2.46
CA TYR A 34 -2.31 2.52 -2.36
C TYR A 34 -0.99 3.25 -2.05
N ALA A 35 -1.03 4.55 -1.72
CA ALA A 35 0.13 5.36 -1.34
C ALA A 35 1.02 4.71 -0.27
N TYR A 36 0.43 3.92 0.64
CA TYR A 36 1.15 3.18 1.69
C TYR A 36 2.26 2.26 1.15
N THR A 37 2.07 1.69 -0.04
CA THR A 37 3.13 0.89 -0.69
C THR A 37 4.35 1.74 -1.05
N ALA A 38 4.14 2.97 -1.50
CA ALA A 38 5.24 3.89 -1.76
C ALA A 38 5.92 4.29 -0.45
N PHE A 39 5.15 4.58 0.61
CA PHE A 39 5.70 4.94 1.93
C PHE A 39 6.65 3.86 2.45
N ALA A 40 6.21 2.60 2.48
CA ALA A 40 7.04 1.50 2.96
C ALA A 40 8.24 1.20 2.05
N ARG A 41 8.02 1.10 0.74
CA ARG A 41 9.04 0.73 -0.22
C ARG A 41 10.13 1.77 -0.37
N ASP A 42 9.75 3.05 -0.42
CA ASP A 42 10.69 4.14 -0.69
C ASP A 42 11.50 4.48 0.58
N ALA A 43 10.88 4.43 1.78
CA ALA A 43 11.58 4.53 3.05
C ALA A 43 12.61 3.40 3.23
N THR A 44 12.26 2.15 2.85
CA THR A 44 13.19 1.02 2.86
C THR A 44 14.40 1.26 1.95
N ARG A 45 14.24 2.04 0.87
CA ARG A 45 15.32 2.45 -0.03
C ARG A 45 16.06 3.70 0.41
N GLY A 46 15.83 4.19 1.63
CA GLY A 46 16.52 5.32 2.21
C GLY A 46 15.97 6.68 1.79
N VAL A 47 14.77 6.72 1.19
CA VAL A 47 14.10 8.00 0.95
C VAL A 47 13.50 8.49 2.27
N ASP A 48 13.61 9.78 2.54
CA ASP A 48 13.06 10.38 3.75
C ASP A 48 11.55 10.15 3.85
N ARG A 49 11.09 9.68 5.02
CA ARG A 49 9.69 9.32 5.26
C ARG A 49 8.75 10.51 5.14
N GLN A 50 9.16 11.65 5.68
CA GLN A 50 8.35 12.87 5.64
C GLN A 50 8.21 13.38 4.21
N TRP A 51 9.30 13.39 3.46
CA TRP A 51 9.28 13.80 2.06
C TRP A 51 8.36 12.92 1.21
N VAL A 52 8.37 11.59 1.41
CA VAL A 52 7.45 10.70 0.66
C VAL A 52 5.99 10.99 1.03
N ARG A 53 5.68 11.28 2.29
CA ARG A 53 4.31 11.64 2.72
C ARG A 53 3.86 12.95 2.09
N GLU A 54 4.72 13.96 2.06
CA GLU A 54 4.46 15.24 1.41
C GLU A 54 4.24 15.06 -0.10
N LEU A 55 5.05 14.23 -0.76
CA LEU A 55 4.89 13.90 -2.18
C LEU A 55 3.51 13.29 -2.51
N TYR A 56 2.91 12.55 -1.59
CA TYR A 56 1.60 11.93 -1.75
C TYR A 56 0.49 12.65 -0.95
N SER A 57 0.71 13.91 -0.53
CA SER A 57 -0.27 14.68 0.27
C SER A 57 -1.60 14.90 -0.45
N PHE A 58 -1.62 14.82 -1.77
CA PHE A 58 -2.84 14.87 -2.59
C PHE A 58 -3.68 13.58 -2.57
N ALA A 59 -3.18 12.49 -1.97
CA ALA A 59 -3.88 11.21 -1.93
C ALA A 59 -5.09 11.29 -0.97
N VAL A 60 -6.27 10.95 -1.47
CA VAL A 60 -7.48 10.84 -0.65
C VAL A 60 -7.28 9.74 0.39
N ARG A 61 -7.58 10.03 1.65
CA ARG A 61 -7.51 9.02 2.70
C ARG A 61 -8.61 7.98 2.49
N PRO A 62 -8.28 6.66 2.45
CA PRO A 62 -9.29 5.62 2.33
C PRO A 62 -10.09 5.50 3.64
N ASP A 63 -11.38 5.16 3.54
CA ASP A 63 -12.25 4.89 4.69
C ASP A 63 -11.81 3.64 5.45
N LEU A 64 -11.24 2.67 4.74
CA LEU A 64 -10.70 1.43 5.30
C LEU A 64 -9.39 1.08 4.60
N ALA A 65 -8.34 0.89 5.39
CA ALA A 65 -7.04 0.42 4.91
C ALA A 65 -6.74 -0.96 5.50
N LEU A 66 -6.61 -1.97 4.67
CA LEU A 66 -6.31 -3.35 5.07
C LEU A 66 -4.85 -3.68 4.80
N TYR A 67 -4.16 -4.21 5.79
CA TYR A 67 -2.81 -4.74 5.66
C TYR A 67 -2.79 -6.26 5.84
N PHE A 68 -2.57 -6.99 4.75
CA PHE A 68 -2.39 -8.44 4.78
C PHE A 68 -0.97 -8.78 5.22
N ARG A 69 -0.82 -9.05 6.52
CA ARG A 69 0.49 -9.29 7.13
C ARG A 69 0.90 -10.75 6.98
N VAL A 70 2.05 -10.97 6.32
CA VAL A 70 2.68 -12.29 6.18
C VAL A 70 4.08 -12.21 6.76
N PRO A 71 4.48 -13.09 7.71
CA PRO A 71 5.86 -13.18 8.16
C PRO A 71 6.81 -13.47 7.01
N ILE A 72 8.03 -12.93 7.10
CA ILE A 72 8.99 -13.03 5.99
C ILE A 72 9.33 -14.49 5.63
N ASP A 73 9.45 -15.37 6.61
CA ASP A 73 9.76 -16.79 6.39
C ASP A 73 8.65 -17.46 5.58
N VAL A 74 7.37 -17.22 5.93
CA VAL A 74 6.23 -17.74 5.17
C VAL A 74 6.21 -17.20 3.74
N SER A 75 6.58 -15.92 3.54
CA SER A 75 6.68 -15.32 2.21
C SER A 75 7.77 -16.00 1.37
N VAL A 76 8.93 -16.25 1.95
CA VAL A 76 10.03 -16.95 1.30
C VAL A 76 9.65 -18.38 0.96
N ASP A 77 9.05 -19.13 1.89
CA ASP A 77 8.61 -20.50 1.67
C ASP A 77 7.59 -20.60 0.52
N ARG A 78 6.61 -19.68 0.49
CA ARG A 78 5.63 -19.60 -0.60
C ARG A 78 6.27 -19.29 -1.95
N LEU A 79 7.27 -18.40 -1.95
CA LEU A 79 8.04 -18.06 -3.15
C LEU A 79 8.79 -19.28 -3.69
N MET A 80 9.49 -19.99 -2.81
CA MET A 80 10.28 -21.18 -3.18
C MET A 80 9.38 -22.32 -3.66
N ALA A 81 8.26 -22.57 -2.99
CA ALA A 81 7.29 -23.60 -3.37
C ALA A 81 6.68 -23.36 -4.77
N ARG A 82 6.46 -22.10 -5.14
CA ARG A 82 5.91 -21.73 -6.44
C ARG A 82 6.94 -21.61 -7.55
N ARG A 83 8.23 -21.75 -7.26
CA ARG A 83 9.35 -21.55 -8.20
C ARG A 83 9.27 -20.22 -8.97
N VAL A 84 8.76 -19.18 -8.32
CA VAL A 84 8.62 -17.85 -8.94
C VAL A 84 10.00 -17.24 -9.12
N LYS A 85 10.29 -16.79 -10.33
CA LYS A 85 11.52 -16.01 -10.60
C LYS A 85 11.36 -14.61 -10.01
N LEU A 86 12.20 -14.29 -9.03
CA LEU A 86 12.25 -12.97 -8.44
C LEU A 86 12.70 -11.92 -9.45
N LYS A 87 11.96 -10.85 -9.57
CA LYS A 87 12.38 -9.68 -10.35
C LYS A 87 13.43 -8.90 -9.56
N PHE A 88 14.36 -8.29 -10.28
CA PHE A 88 15.51 -7.59 -9.71
C PHE A 88 15.13 -6.58 -8.60
N TYR A 89 14.20 -5.70 -8.88
CA TYR A 89 13.72 -4.68 -7.92
C TYR A 89 12.81 -5.24 -6.81
N GLU A 90 12.05 -6.31 -7.08
CA GLU A 90 11.22 -6.97 -6.06
C GLU A 90 12.07 -7.69 -5.02
N ALA A 91 13.22 -8.21 -5.45
CA ALA A 91 14.20 -8.81 -4.57
C ALA A 91 15.08 -7.79 -3.85
N GLY A 92 14.98 -6.50 -4.15
CA GLY A 92 15.86 -5.48 -3.56
C GLY A 92 17.31 -5.59 -4.03
N MET A 93 17.57 -6.24 -5.17
CA MET A 93 18.93 -6.42 -5.72
C MET A 93 19.59 -5.10 -6.08
N ASP A 94 18.79 -4.06 -6.36
CA ASP A 94 19.22 -2.69 -6.60
C ASP A 94 19.94 -2.04 -5.40
N LEU A 95 19.77 -2.61 -4.20
CA LEU A 95 20.39 -2.12 -2.97
C LEU A 95 21.73 -2.75 -2.68
N GLY A 96 22.10 -3.83 -3.39
CA GLY A 96 23.40 -4.46 -3.26
C GLY A 96 23.68 -5.13 -1.89
N TRP A 97 22.62 -5.44 -1.12
CA TRP A 97 22.77 -6.04 0.23
C TRP A 97 23.19 -7.51 0.20
N SER A 98 22.85 -8.22 -0.86
CA SER A 98 23.32 -9.58 -1.12
C SER A 98 23.36 -9.84 -2.63
N THR A 99 24.27 -10.73 -3.05
CA THR A 99 24.32 -11.26 -4.43
C THR A 99 23.34 -12.41 -4.64
N ASN A 100 22.85 -13.02 -3.56
CA ASN A 100 21.82 -14.07 -3.62
C ASN A 100 20.42 -13.43 -3.66
N PRO A 101 19.62 -13.68 -4.72
CA PRO A 101 18.31 -13.05 -4.86
C PRO A 101 17.32 -13.37 -3.71
N VAL A 102 17.37 -14.59 -3.16
CA VAL A 102 16.46 -15.01 -2.08
C VAL A 102 16.86 -14.32 -0.76
N GLU A 103 18.14 -14.23 -0.48
CA GLU A 103 18.64 -13.51 0.69
C GLU A 103 18.37 -12.02 0.58
N SER A 104 18.64 -11.42 -0.57
CA SER A 104 18.32 -10.02 -0.84
C SER A 104 16.82 -9.74 -0.67
N PHE A 105 15.95 -10.63 -1.20
CA PHE A 105 14.51 -10.56 -1.00
C PHE A 105 14.13 -10.59 0.49
N ARG A 106 14.71 -11.52 1.25
CA ARG A 106 14.47 -11.65 2.70
C ARG A 106 14.83 -10.37 3.44
N MET A 107 16.00 -9.82 3.16
CA MET A 107 16.48 -8.57 3.78
C MET A 107 15.59 -7.37 3.40
N PHE A 108 15.29 -7.22 2.12
CA PHE A 108 14.48 -6.11 1.61
C PHE A 108 13.05 -6.16 2.12
N GLN A 109 12.37 -7.30 1.94
CA GLN A 109 10.97 -7.44 2.37
C GLN A 109 10.84 -7.42 3.89
N GLY A 110 11.83 -7.93 4.65
CA GLY A 110 11.84 -7.78 6.11
C GLY A 110 11.83 -6.33 6.56
N LYS A 111 12.61 -5.45 5.90
CA LYS A 111 12.58 -4.01 6.17
C LYS A 111 11.26 -3.36 5.73
N VAL A 112 10.70 -3.78 4.58
CA VAL A 112 9.39 -3.30 4.12
C VAL A 112 8.29 -3.66 5.12
N LEU A 113 8.31 -4.87 5.70
CA LEU A 113 7.38 -5.28 6.75
C LEU A 113 7.48 -4.38 7.99
N ASN A 114 8.68 -4.04 8.42
CA ASN A 114 8.90 -3.12 9.53
C ASN A 114 8.32 -1.72 9.24
N GLU A 115 8.48 -1.23 8.01
CA GLU A 115 7.85 0.04 7.61
C GLU A 115 6.32 -0.06 7.65
N TYR A 116 5.72 -1.16 7.19
CA TYR A 116 4.28 -1.38 7.31
C TYR A 116 3.80 -1.45 8.76
N ASP A 117 4.56 -2.05 9.67
CA ASP A 117 4.22 -2.07 11.11
C ASP A 117 4.19 -0.63 11.69
N HIS A 118 5.02 0.29 11.20
CA HIS A 118 4.91 1.71 11.52
C HIS A 118 3.65 2.35 10.92
N LEU A 119 3.36 2.07 9.64
CA LEU A 119 2.19 2.62 8.94
C LEU A 119 0.87 2.15 9.57
N VAL A 120 0.80 0.92 10.08
CA VAL A 120 -0.38 0.42 10.82
C VAL A 120 -0.76 1.36 11.95
N ASN A 121 0.21 1.77 12.76
CA ASN A 121 -0.03 2.69 13.88
C ASN A 121 -0.29 4.13 13.41
N GLU A 122 0.42 4.60 12.39
CA GLU A 122 0.35 5.97 11.89
C GLU A 122 -1.00 6.26 11.19
N PHE A 123 -1.50 5.29 10.41
CA PHE A 123 -2.70 5.46 9.59
C PHE A 123 -3.93 4.69 10.09
N GLY A 124 -3.80 3.92 11.17
CA GLY A 124 -4.91 3.13 11.72
C GLY A 124 -5.33 2.00 10.78
N MET A 125 -4.37 1.28 10.20
CA MET A 125 -4.69 0.18 9.28
C MET A 125 -5.17 -1.06 10.03
N ASP A 126 -6.17 -1.74 9.50
CA ASP A 126 -6.62 -3.04 10.00
C ASP A 126 -5.72 -4.16 9.48
N VAL A 127 -5.15 -4.92 10.42
CA VAL A 127 -4.24 -6.02 10.08
C VAL A 127 -5.01 -7.32 9.87
N VAL A 128 -4.85 -7.91 8.68
CA VAL A 128 -5.38 -9.24 8.35
C VAL A 128 -4.23 -10.24 8.38
N ASP A 129 -4.34 -11.28 9.21
CA ASP A 129 -3.36 -12.37 9.23
C ASP A 129 -3.46 -13.20 7.94
N ALA A 130 -2.45 -13.05 7.08
CA ALA A 130 -2.39 -13.74 5.80
C ALA A 130 -1.62 -15.09 5.84
N ARG A 131 -1.39 -15.66 7.03
CA ARG A 131 -0.86 -17.02 7.18
C ARG A 131 -1.93 -18.07 6.89
N GLY A 132 -3.16 -17.80 7.30
CA GLY A 132 -4.30 -18.70 7.14
C GLY A 132 -4.76 -18.90 5.71
N SER A 133 -5.79 -19.69 5.55
CA SER A 133 -6.44 -19.97 4.25
C SER A 133 -7.09 -18.70 3.66
N ILE A 134 -7.31 -18.70 2.35
CA ILE A 134 -8.03 -17.62 1.67
C ILE A 134 -9.45 -17.46 2.27
N THR A 135 -10.10 -18.55 2.63
CA THR A 135 -11.45 -18.52 3.23
C THR A 135 -11.47 -17.81 4.57
N GLU A 136 -10.48 -18.04 5.42
CA GLU A 136 -10.34 -17.36 6.71
C GLU A 136 -10.06 -15.87 6.53
N GLN A 137 -9.13 -15.53 5.65
CA GLN A 137 -8.84 -14.14 5.32
C GLN A 137 -10.09 -13.41 4.78
N GLN A 138 -10.83 -14.04 3.87
CA GLN A 138 -12.07 -13.50 3.31
C GLN A 138 -13.15 -13.28 4.38
N ARG A 139 -13.24 -14.17 5.37
CA ARG A 139 -14.18 -13.99 6.50
C ARG A 139 -13.84 -12.74 7.29
N THR A 140 -12.56 -12.56 7.66
CA THR A 140 -12.07 -11.37 8.37
C THR A 140 -12.35 -10.10 7.57
N VAL A 141 -11.98 -10.07 6.29
CA VAL A 141 -12.18 -8.91 5.41
C VAL A 141 -13.67 -8.55 5.31
N ARG A 142 -14.55 -9.53 5.13
CA ARG A 142 -16.00 -9.28 5.06
C ARG A 142 -16.55 -8.67 6.35
N THR A 143 -16.06 -9.10 7.51
CA THR A 143 -16.45 -8.51 8.80
C THR A 143 -16.02 -7.05 8.88
N LEU A 144 -14.80 -6.72 8.46
CA LEU A 144 -14.28 -5.35 8.48
C LEU A 144 -15.00 -4.42 7.48
N ILE A 145 -15.38 -4.94 6.32
CA ILE A 145 -16.08 -4.16 5.28
C ILE A 145 -17.58 -4.00 5.56
N ALA A 146 -18.20 -4.92 6.30
CA ALA A 146 -19.66 -4.93 6.52
C ALA A 146 -20.26 -3.59 6.97
N PRO A 147 -19.65 -2.80 7.88
CA PRO A 147 -20.19 -1.50 8.28
C PRO A 147 -20.28 -0.51 7.10
N PHE A 148 -19.32 -0.52 6.19
CA PHE A 148 -19.24 0.40 5.05
C PHE A 148 -20.26 0.05 3.95
N VAL A 149 -20.58 -1.23 3.79
CA VAL A 149 -21.54 -1.70 2.77
C VAL A 149 -22.99 -1.53 3.25
N GLN A 150 -23.25 -1.73 4.55
CA GLN A 150 -24.60 -1.67 5.10
C GLN A 150 -25.13 -0.25 5.27
N THR A 151 -24.28 0.72 5.50
CA THR A 151 -24.69 2.11 5.75
C THR A 151 -25.02 2.87 4.47
N GLY A 152 -24.66 2.39 3.30
CA GLY A 152 -24.88 3.10 2.03
C GLY A 152 -24.28 4.53 2.00
N ARG A 153 -23.49 4.88 2.99
CA ARG A 153 -22.85 6.18 3.19
C ARG A 153 -21.35 5.99 3.41
N GLY A 154 -20.60 6.02 2.32
CA GLY A 154 -19.31 6.62 2.42
C GLY A 154 -19.54 8.13 2.53
N ASP A 155 -19.55 8.70 3.72
CA ASP A 155 -19.40 10.14 3.86
C ASP A 155 -18.00 10.48 3.35
N VAL A 156 -17.95 10.85 2.07
CA VAL A 156 -16.73 11.31 1.42
C VAL A 156 -16.39 12.65 2.04
N ALA A 157 -15.47 12.65 2.98
CA ALA A 157 -14.75 13.86 3.33
C ALA A 157 -13.89 14.25 2.10
N VAL A 158 -14.54 14.87 1.13
CA VAL A 158 -13.85 15.60 0.06
C VAL A 158 -13.26 16.81 0.75
N GLY A 159 -11.97 16.76 1.07
CA GLY A 159 -11.25 17.95 1.48
C GLY A 159 -11.52 19.03 0.43
N GLU A 160 -12.11 20.13 0.85
CA GLU A 160 -12.34 21.31 0.03
C GLU A 160 -10.99 21.74 -0.56
N MET A 161 -10.81 21.50 -1.85
CA MET A 161 -9.81 22.23 -2.62
C MET A 161 -10.31 23.67 -2.67
N THR A 162 -9.84 24.52 -1.78
CA THR A 162 -10.00 25.95 -1.90
C THR A 162 -9.32 26.38 -3.19
N ASN A 163 -10.14 26.64 -4.22
CA ASN A 163 -9.73 27.42 -5.35
C ASN A 163 -9.49 28.84 -4.85
N ASP A 164 -8.25 29.17 -4.58
CA ASP A 164 -7.84 30.57 -4.48
C ASP A 164 -7.55 31.03 -5.92
N GLU A 165 -8.62 31.47 -6.59
CA GLU A 165 -8.50 32.26 -7.81
C GLU A 165 -8.16 33.69 -7.39
N SER A 166 -6.88 34.04 -7.38
CA SER A 166 -6.45 35.42 -7.52
C SER A 166 -5.01 35.51 -8.01
N VAL A 167 -4.96 36.08 -9.22
CA VAL A 167 -3.89 36.67 -10.03
C VAL A 167 -3.35 35.76 -11.12
#